data_2e2bf650c19029e6c89d2c9ab3c64fa7
#
_entry.id   2e2bf650c19029e6c89d2c9ab3c64fa7
#
_cell.length_a   1.000
_cell.length_b   1.000
_cell.length_c   1.000
_cell.angle_alpha   90.00
_cell.angle_beta   90.00
_cell.angle_gamma   90.00
#
_symmetry.space_group_name_H-M   'P 1'
#
loop_
_entity.id
_entity.type
_entity.pdbx_description
1 polymer ?
#
loop_
_entity_poly.entity_id
_entity_poly.type
_entity_poly.pdbx_seq_one_letter_code
_entity_poly.pdbx_strand_id
1 'polypeptide(L)'
;MKLPAILISALLLGLSINLKAQKATHQFELGDSSFMLDGKPLQMISGEMHCARIPREYWRDRMKMAKAMGLNTIGTYVFWNAHEEVKGKYDFSGNNDIAEFVKIAQEEGLWVVMRPSPYACAEWEFGGYPWWLLKDSNLKVRSKDPAFIDAYKKYIGQLAKQLVPLQVTHGGNILMIQIENEYGSYSDDKSYMDLNRQIFRNAGFDGVLFTCDGADQMTKGYLPGYLPAVNGLEDPAAVKSLINKHHDG
;
A
#
# COMPACT_ATOMS: atom_id res chain seq x y z
N MET A 1 21.35 60.70 39.91
CA MET A 1 21.16 59.23 40.09
C MET A 1 20.75 58.67 38.75
N LYS A 2 21.64 57.91 38.05
CA LYS A 2 21.36 57.24 36.80
C LYS A 2 21.13 55.75 37.15
N LEU A 3 19.93 55.21 36.95
CA LEU A 3 19.62 53.78 37.05
C LEU A 3 20.06 53.05 35.75
N PRO A 4 20.65 51.89 35.83
CA PRO A 4 21.19 51.19 34.68
C PRO A 4 20.11 50.44 33.87
N ALA A 5 20.11 50.69 32.57
CA ALA A 5 19.23 50.06 31.53
C ALA A 5 19.86 48.73 31.04
N ILE A 6 20.16 47.77 31.93
CA ILE A 6 20.86 46.50 31.55
C ILE A 6 20.11 45.26 32.05
N LEU A 7 18.82 45.21 32.06
CA LEU A 7 18.10 43.99 32.57
C LEU A 7 16.88 43.55 31.76
N ILE A 8 16.74 43.96 30.52
CA ILE A 8 15.60 43.53 29.67
C ILE A 8 16.01 42.63 28.46
N SER A 9 17.32 42.47 28.20
CA SER A 9 17.76 41.67 27.01
C SER A 9 17.99 40.17 27.25
N ALA A 10 17.74 39.63 28.42
CA ALA A 10 18.08 38.24 28.76
C ALA A 10 16.89 37.27 28.78
N LEU A 11 15.67 37.69 28.44
CA LEU A 11 14.46 36.81 28.56
C LEU A 11 13.85 36.41 27.21
N LEU A 12 14.51 36.61 26.09
CA LEU A 12 14.02 36.25 24.75
C LEU A 12 14.76 35.08 24.07
N LEU A 13 15.64 34.39 24.77
CA LEU A 13 16.46 33.30 24.22
C LEU A 13 16.08 31.92 24.78
N GLY A 14 14.83 31.59 25.02
CA GLY A 14 14.48 30.34 25.67
C GLY A 14 13.30 29.56 25.13
N LEU A 15 12.59 30.00 24.13
CA LEU A 15 11.52 29.22 23.52
C LEU A 15 11.85 28.85 22.06
N SER A 16 12.78 27.94 21.87
CA SER A 16 12.83 27.13 20.67
C SER A 16 11.61 26.21 20.73
N ILE A 17 10.45 26.70 20.31
CA ILE A 17 9.28 25.83 20.05
C ILE A 17 9.71 24.94 18.91
N ASN A 18 10.04 23.67 19.21
CA ASN A 18 10.10 22.61 18.21
C ASN A 18 8.69 22.43 17.66
N LEU A 19 8.23 23.31 16.79
CA LEU A 19 7.12 23.05 15.88
C LEU A 19 7.58 21.92 14.97
N LYS A 20 7.32 20.68 15.39
CA LYS A 20 7.27 19.58 14.43
C LYS A 20 6.22 20.02 13.42
N ALA A 21 6.66 20.40 12.21
CA ALA A 21 5.75 20.68 11.13
C ALA A 21 4.83 19.47 11.01
N GLN A 22 3.54 19.64 11.31
CA GLN A 22 2.56 18.61 11.12
C GLN A 22 2.55 18.31 9.63
N LYS A 23 2.85 17.06 9.24
CA LYS A 23 2.82 16.67 7.83
C LYS A 23 1.43 16.98 7.31
N ALA A 24 1.35 17.67 6.17
CA ALA A 24 0.08 17.91 5.50
C ALA A 24 -0.57 16.57 5.16
N THR A 25 -1.80 16.38 5.59
CA THR A 25 -2.63 15.25 5.17
C THR A 25 -3.23 15.57 3.82
N HIS A 26 -3.42 14.55 2.97
CA HIS A 26 -4.05 14.69 1.68
C HIS A 26 -5.36 13.89 1.66
N GLN A 27 -6.32 14.37 0.89
CA GLN A 27 -7.56 13.66 0.62
C GLN A 27 -7.47 13.03 -0.77
N PHE A 28 -7.43 11.69 -0.83
CA PHE A 28 -7.48 10.93 -2.07
C PHE A 28 -8.79 10.17 -2.14
N GLU A 29 -9.53 10.36 -3.24
CA GLU A 29 -10.86 9.79 -3.42
C GLU A 29 -11.12 9.44 -4.88
N LEU A 30 -12.18 8.66 -5.11
CA LEU A 30 -12.68 8.33 -6.44
C LEU A 30 -13.72 9.39 -6.83
N GLY A 31 -13.46 10.15 -7.89
CA GLY A 31 -14.44 11.04 -8.51
C GLY A 31 -15.20 10.33 -9.63
N ASP A 32 -16.21 10.99 -10.19
CA ASP A 32 -17.09 10.41 -11.22
C ASP A 32 -16.35 9.91 -12.48
N SER A 33 -15.22 10.53 -12.82
CA SER A 33 -14.46 10.22 -14.04
C SER A 33 -12.94 10.23 -13.88
N SER A 34 -12.46 10.46 -12.68
CA SER A 34 -11.01 10.54 -12.39
C SER A 34 -10.72 10.27 -10.92
N PHE A 35 -9.49 9.89 -10.63
CA PHE A 35 -8.96 10.00 -9.26
C PHE A 35 -8.87 11.48 -8.87
N MET A 36 -9.19 11.77 -7.62
CA MET A 36 -9.12 13.11 -7.06
C MET A 36 -8.09 13.15 -5.94
N LEU A 37 -7.24 14.17 -5.95
CA LEU A 37 -6.30 14.45 -4.87
C LEU A 37 -6.47 15.90 -4.44
N ASP A 38 -6.85 16.13 -3.19
CA ASP A 38 -7.14 17.47 -2.64
C ASP A 38 -8.14 18.25 -3.51
N GLY A 39 -9.19 17.57 -3.97
CA GLY A 39 -10.23 18.13 -4.82
C GLY A 39 -9.81 18.41 -6.27
N LYS A 40 -8.63 17.98 -6.71
CA LYS A 40 -8.14 18.15 -8.08
C LYS A 40 -8.00 16.79 -8.78
N PRO A 41 -8.32 16.72 -10.08
CA PRO A 41 -8.09 15.50 -10.86
C PRO A 41 -6.62 15.07 -10.82
N LEU A 42 -6.38 13.80 -10.56
CA LEU A 42 -5.06 13.17 -10.57
C LEU A 42 -5.01 12.08 -11.64
N GLN A 43 -4.17 12.26 -12.65
CA GLN A 43 -3.79 11.17 -13.54
C GLN A 43 -2.60 10.43 -12.93
N MET A 44 -2.79 9.16 -12.57
CA MET A 44 -1.70 8.30 -12.11
C MET A 44 -0.97 7.67 -13.29
N ILE A 45 0.34 7.90 -13.36
CA ILE A 45 1.26 7.24 -14.30
C ILE A 45 2.22 6.48 -13.41
N SER A 46 2.01 5.15 -13.34
CA SER A 46 2.71 4.29 -12.37
C SER A 46 3.68 3.34 -13.04
N GLY A 47 4.78 3.05 -12.37
CA GLY A 47 5.68 1.94 -12.65
C GLY A 47 5.78 1.00 -11.46
N GLU A 48 5.92 -0.30 -11.71
CA GLU A 48 6.06 -1.30 -10.66
C GLU A 48 7.53 -1.39 -10.21
N MET A 49 7.77 -1.32 -8.89
CA MET A 49 9.11 -1.37 -8.31
C MET A 49 9.05 -2.05 -6.94
N HIS A 50 9.65 -3.23 -6.81
CA HIS A 50 9.58 -4.01 -5.58
C HIS A 50 10.85 -3.82 -4.73
N CYS A 51 10.72 -3.34 -3.50
CA CYS A 51 11.88 -3.12 -2.62
C CYS A 51 12.73 -4.38 -2.42
N ALA A 52 12.11 -5.55 -2.25
CA ALA A 52 12.81 -6.82 -2.06
C ALA A 52 13.66 -7.28 -3.27
N ARG A 53 13.45 -6.71 -4.47
CA ARG A 53 14.19 -7.03 -5.69
C ARG A 53 15.32 -6.06 -6.01
N ILE A 54 15.43 -4.99 -5.25
CA ILE A 54 16.38 -3.91 -5.50
C ILE A 54 17.22 -3.74 -4.23
N PRO A 55 18.55 -3.80 -4.30
CA PRO A 55 19.39 -3.48 -3.15
C PRO A 55 19.07 -2.07 -2.61
N ARG A 56 18.99 -1.92 -1.29
CA ARG A 56 18.57 -0.69 -0.61
C ARG A 56 19.31 0.56 -1.10
N GLU A 57 20.60 0.41 -1.38
CA GLU A 57 21.48 1.50 -1.83
C GLU A 57 21.02 2.13 -3.14
N TYR A 58 20.25 1.38 -3.95
CA TYR A 58 19.75 1.85 -5.25
C TYR A 58 18.31 2.37 -5.22
N TRP A 59 17.57 2.25 -4.11
CA TRP A 59 16.15 2.65 -4.05
C TRP A 59 15.95 4.10 -4.49
N ARG A 60 16.68 5.04 -3.90
CA ARG A 60 16.57 6.46 -4.24
C ARG A 60 16.91 6.75 -5.70
N ASP A 61 17.96 6.11 -6.20
CA ASP A 61 18.38 6.28 -7.58
C ASP A 61 17.31 5.80 -8.56
N ARG A 62 16.71 4.64 -8.30
CA ARG A 62 15.60 4.10 -9.09
C ARG A 62 14.35 4.98 -9.02
N MET A 63 14.02 5.55 -7.87
CA MET A 63 12.92 6.50 -7.73
C MET A 63 13.15 7.77 -8.56
N LYS A 64 14.37 8.33 -8.55
CA LYS A 64 14.74 9.46 -9.42
C LYS A 64 14.62 9.12 -10.90
N MET A 65 15.08 7.93 -11.30
CA MET A 65 14.93 7.48 -12.69
C MET A 65 13.46 7.33 -13.10
N ALA A 66 12.63 6.73 -12.24
CA ALA A 66 11.19 6.61 -12.46
C ALA A 66 10.54 7.98 -12.67
N LYS A 67 10.87 8.95 -11.82
CA LYS A 67 10.38 10.33 -11.97
C LYS A 67 10.88 11.01 -13.25
N ALA A 68 12.14 10.80 -13.62
CA ALA A 68 12.71 11.33 -14.86
C ALA A 68 12.04 10.75 -16.12
N MET A 69 11.49 9.52 -16.03
CA MET A 69 10.67 8.91 -17.08
C MET A 69 9.24 9.48 -17.15
N GLY A 70 8.85 10.39 -16.25
CA GLY A 70 7.51 10.98 -16.19
C GLY A 70 6.53 10.25 -15.29
N LEU A 71 6.97 9.27 -14.50
CA LEU A 71 6.10 8.62 -13.52
C LEU A 71 5.85 9.58 -12.34
N ASN A 72 4.65 9.51 -11.81
CA ASN A 72 4.27 10.21 -10.57
C ASN A 72 3.88 9.25 -9.44
N THR A 73 3.82 7.95 -9.73
CA THR A 73 3.38 6.92 -8.81
C THR A 73 4.25 5.67 -8.95
N ILE A 74 4.45 4.96 -7.85
CA ILE A 74 5.11 3.65 -7.81
C ILE A 74 4.13 2.62 -7.27
N GLY A 75 3.94 1.53 -8.02
CA GLY A 75 3.30 0.30 -7.52
C GLY A 75 4.34 -0.58 -6.84
N THR A 76 4.02 -1.15 -5.69
CA THR A 76 4.92 -2.10 -5.03
C THR A 76 4.19 -3.21 -4.32
N TYR A 77 4.62 -4.45 -4.52
CA TYR A 77 4.24 -5.58 -3.69
C TYR A 77 5.00 -5.60 -2.36
N VAL A 78 4.38 -6.22 -1.37
CA VAL A 78 5.03 -6.62 -0.13
C VAL A 78 4.95 -8.14 -0.02
N PHE A 79 6.08 -8.82 0.00
CA PHE A 79 6.13 -10.27 0.03
C PHE A 79 6.19 -10.77 1.47
N TRP A 80 5.15 -11.48 1.90
CA TRP A 80 5.05 -11.96 3.29
C TRP A 80 6.26 -12.81 3.70
N ASN A 81 6.71 -13.72 2.82
CA ASN A 81 7.87 -14.59 3.11
C ASN A 81 9.18 -13.83 3.31
N ALA A 82 9.34 -12.64 2.70
CA ALA A 82 10.50 -11.79 2.93
C ALA A 82 10.50 -11.14 4.32
N HIS A 83 9.32 -10.93 4.91
CA HIS A 83 9.18 -10.27 6.20
C HIS A 83 8.97 -11.24 7.36
N GLU A 84 8.58 -12.50 7.12
CA GLU A 84 8.35 -13.52 8.14
C GLU A 84 8.91 -14.89 7.67
N GLU A 85 10.22 -14.93 7.44
CA GLU A 85 10.90 -16.18 7.03
C GLU A 85 10.74 -17.28 8.09
N VAL A 86 10.81 -16.90 9.36
CA VAL A 86 10.55 -17.78 10.51
C VAL A 86 9.25 -17.35 11.18
N LYS A 87 8.32 -18.28 11.35
CA LYS A 87 7.00 -18.03 11.94
C LYS A 87 7.09 -17.21 13.23
N GLY A 88 6.42 -16.07 13.27
CA GLY A 88 6.38 -15.14 14.40
C GLY A 88 7.60 -14.23 14.54
N LYS A 89 8.59 -14.30 13.65
CA LYS A 89 9.73 -13.40 13.62
C LYS A 89 9.65 -12.50 12.40
N TYR A 90 9.36 -11.25 12.63
CA TYR A 90 9.17 -10.26 11.56
C TYR A 90 10.42 -9.40 11.39
N ASP A 91 10.85 -9.22 10.14
CA ASP A 91 11.95 -8.36 9.75
C ASP A 91 11.48 -7.26 8.79
N PHE A 92 11.63 -6.02 9.23
CA PHE A 92 11.39 -4.80 8.46
C PHE A 92 12.65 -3.93 8.44
N SER A 93 13.82 -4.54 8.33
CA SER A 93 15.12 -3.86 8.31
C SER A 93 15.89 -4.11 7.01
N GLY A 94 16.92 -3.32 6.76
CA GLY A 94 17.77 -3.47 5.56
C GLY A 94 16.96 -3.44 4.27
N ASN A 95 17.08 -4.47 3.44
CA ASN A 95 16.32 -4.59 2.19
C ASN A 95 14.82 -4.89 2.40
N ASN A 96 14.41 -5.23 3.62
CA ASN A 96 13.02 -5.45 3.99
C ASN A 96 12.36 -4.22 4.60
N ASP A 97 13.04 -3.07 4.67
CA ASP A 97 12.50 -1.83 5.23
C ASP A 97 11.54 -1.14 4.25
N ILE A 98 10.34 -1.73 4.13
CA ILE A 98 9.28 -1.21 3.24
C ILE A 98 8.85 0.20 3.65
N ALA A 99 8.90 0.55 4.92
CA ALA A 99 8.55 1.89 5.38
C ALA A 99 9.54 2.94 4.85
N GLU A 100 10.83 2.63 4.89
CA GLU A 100 11.86 3.51 4.34
C GLU A 100 11.76 3.63 2.81
N PHE A 101 11.47 2.52 2.12
CA PHE A 101 11.24 2.53 0.68
C PHE A 101 10.11 3.51 0.30
N VAL A 102 8.98 3.47 1.02
CA VAL A 102 7.84 4.37 0.82
C VAL A 102 8.21 5.83 1.14
N LYS A 103 8.99 6.07 2.20
CA LYS A 103 9.46 7.42 2.55
C LYS A 103 10.38 8.00 1.48
N ILE A 104 11.29 7.19 0.94
CA ILE A 104 12.16 7.61 -0.17
C ILE A 104 11.32 8.01 -1.38
N ALA A 105 10.27 7.24 -1.73
CA ALA A 105 9.34 7.62 -2.78
C ALA A 105 8.67 8.97 -2.50
N GLN A 106 8.25 9.23 -1.25
CA GLN A 106 7.68 10.51 -0.84
C GLN A 106 8.67 11.66 -0.99
N GLU A 107 9.91 11.48 -0.57
CA GLU A 107 10.97 12.48 -0.67
C GLU A 107 11.32 12.83 -2.11
N GLU A 108 11.24 11.85 -3.03
CA GLU A 108 11.42 12.07 -4.46
C GLU A 108 10.14 12.58 -5.15
N GLY A 109 9.04 12.80 -4.38
CA GLY A 109 7.76 13.33 -4.88
C GLY A 109 6.98 12.33 -5.73
N LEU A 110 7.00 11.06 -5.35
CA LEU A 110 6.23 9.97 -5.94
C LEU A 110 5.14 9.50 -4.98
N TRP A 111 3.95 9.25 -5.50
CA TRP A 111 2.88 8.55 -4.79
C TRP A 111 3.12 7.04 -4.80
N VAL A 112 2.41 6.31 -3.94
CA VAL A 112 2.55 4.86 -3.84
C VAL A 112 1.19 4.18 -3.92
N VAL A 113 1.10 3.18 -4.78
CA VAL A 113 0.04 2.15 -4.77
C VAL A 113 0.62 0.93 -4.09
N MET A 114 0.07 0.59 -2.92
CA MET A 114 0.58 -0.50 -2.11
C MET A 114 -0.16 -1.79 -2.41
N ARG A 115 0.58 -2.88 -2.62
CA ARG A 115 0.04 -4.22 -2.93
C ARG A 115 0.51 -5.23 -1.87
N PRO A 116 -0.02 -5.14 -0.62
CA PRO A 116 0.49 -5.87 0.55
C PRO A 116 -0.27 -7.16 0.83
N SER A 117 -1.10 -7.60 -0.08
CA SER A 117 -1.90 -8.81 0.07
C SER A 117 -1.05 -10.03 0.36
N PRO A 118 -1.59 -11.05 1.04
CA PRO A 118 -0.79 -12.22 1.40
C PRO A 118 -0.32 -13.01 0.17
N TYR A 119 -1.13 -13.02 -0.91
CA TYR A 119 -0.74 -13.58 -2.20
C TYR A 119 -0.37 -12.45 -3.17
N ALA A 120 0.88 -12.41 -3.57
CA ALA A 120 1.41 -11.39 -4.48
C ALA A 120 1.52 -11.89 -5.92
N CYS A 121 1.68 -13.19 -6.16
CA CYS A 121 2.08 -13.74 -7.44
C CYS A 121 3.46 -13.22 -7.89
N ALA A 122 3.50 -12.29 -8.84
CA ALA A 122 4.64 -11.46 -9.23
C ALA A 122 5.93 -12.27 -9.55
N GLU A 123 5.79 -13.49 -10.06
CA GLU A 123 6.92 -14.42 -10.30
C GLU A 123 7.81 -14.51 -9.04
N TRP A 124 7.17 -14.60 -7.87
CA TRP A 124 7.83 -14.76 -6.59
C TRP A 124 7.51 -16.12 -5.99
N GLU A 125 8.48 -16.68 -5.25
CA GLU A 125 8.38 -18.01 -4.66
C GLU A 125 7.09 -18.16 -3.84
N PHE A 126 6.34 -19.22 -4.10
CA PHE A 126 5.04 -19.55 -3.49
C PHE A 126 4.06 -18.35 -3.47
N GLY A 127 4.15 -17.45 -4.48
CA GLY A 127 3.32 -16.26 -4.57
C GLY A 127 3.49 -15.27 -3.41
N GLY A 128 4.60 -15.36 -2.67
CA GLY A 128 4.92 -14.53 -1.52
C GLY A 128 4.54 -15.13 -0.17
N TYR A 129 3.92 -16.30 -0.13
CA TYR A 129 3.60 -16.97 1.13
C TYR A 129 4.85 -17.53 1.83
N PRO A 130 4.92 -17.47 3.17
CA PRO A 130 6.01 -18.12 3.91
C PRO A 130 5.92 -19.65 3.80
N TRP A 131 7.07 -20.28 3.59
CA TRP A 131 7.20 -21.73 3.45
C TRP A 131 6.64 -22.52 4.64
N TRP A 132 6.65 -21.96 5.84
CA TRP A 132 6.16 -22.63 7.05
C TRP A 132 4.65 -22.86 7.06
N LEU A 133 3.87 -22.18 6.19
CA LEU A 133 2.46 -22.51 5.95
C LEU A 133 2.29 -23.90 5.33
N LEU A 134 3.29 -24.39 4.57
CA LEU A 134 3.26 -25.72 3.96
C LEU A 134 3.49 -26.87 4.95
N LYS A 135 3.88 -26.59 6.19
CA LYS A 135 4.08 -27.64 7.22
C LYS A 135 2.79 -28.35 7.61
N ASP A 136 1.67 -27.67 7.50
CA ASP A 136 0.35 -28.25 7.70
C ASP A 136 -0.29 -28.55 6.35
N SER A 137 -0.32 -29.82 5.97
CA SER A 137 -0.88 -30.26 4.69
C SER A 137 -2.40 -30.04 4.58
N ASN A 138 -3.09 -29.78 5.67
CA ASN A 138 -4.53 -29.51 5.70
C ASN A 138 -4.84 -28.00 5.59
N LEU A 139 -3.85 -27.14 5.84
CA LEU A 139 -4.02 -25.69 5.76
C LEU A 139 -4.34 -25.25 4.33
N LYS A 140 -5.43 -24.50 4.18
CA LYS A 140 -5.85 -23.97 2.88
C LYS A 140 -5.58 -22.46 2.83
N VAL A 141 -4.57 -22.07 2.04
CA VAL A 141 -4.31 -20.65 1.74
C VAL A 141 -5.44 -20.07 0.89
N ARG A 142 -5.53 -18.72 0.83
CA ARG A 142 -6.54 -17.98 0.06
C ARG A 142 -7.97 -18.45 0.35
N SER A 143 -8.25 -18.77 1.61
CA SER A 143 -9.54 -19.25 2.06
C SER A 143 -9.85 -18.76 3.48
N LYS A 144 -11.02 -19.14 4.00
CA LYS A 144 -11.39 -18.85 5.40
C LYS A 144 -10.87 -19.89 6.39
N ASP A 145 -9.88 -20.68 6.03
CA ASP A 145 -9.22 -21.60 6.95
C ASP A 145 -8.77 -20.85 8.21
N PRO A 146 -9.19 -21.26 9.41
CA PRO A 146 -8.93 -20.51 10.63
C PRO A 146 -7.42 -20.34 10.93
N ALA A 147 -6.61 -21.35 10.62
CA ALA A 147 -5.16 -21.30 10.85
C ALA A 147 -4.48 -20.34 9.87
N PHE A 148 -4.92 -20.34 8.61
CA PHE A 148 -4.45 -19.36 7.61
C PHE A 148 -4.85 -17.93 8.00
N ILE A 149 -6.13 -17.70 8.34
CA ILE A 149 -6.64 -16.38 8.71
C ILE A 149 -5.96 -15.85 9.98
N ASP A 150 -5.69 -16.68 10.97
CA ASP A 150 -4.95 -16.26 12.18
C ASP A 150 -3.53 -15.80 11.85
N ALA A 151 -2.81 -16.57 11.04
CA ALA A 151 -1.47 -16.21 10.59
C ALA A 151 -1.49 -14.92 9.76
N TYR A 152 -2.43 -14.80 8.82
CA TYR A 152 -2.61 -13.64 7.97
C TYR A 152 -2.91 -12.37 8.76
N LYS A 153 -3.85 -12.43 9.73
CA LYS A 153 -4.15 -11.29 10.62
C LYS A 153 -2.91 -10.82 11.39
N LYS A 154 -2.09 -11.74 11.88
CA LYS A 154 -0.85 -11.41 12.59
C LYS A 154 0.13 -10.69 11.67
N TYR A 155 0.32 -11.19 10.45
CA TYR A 155 1.18 -10.54 9.45
C TYR A 155 0.70 -9.13 9.13
N ILE A 156 -0.58 -8.96 8.75
CA ILE A 156 -1.13 -7.63 8.43
C ILE A 156 -1.05 -6.69 9.62
N GLY A 157 -1.25 -7.17 10.84
CA GLY A 157 -1.10 -6.37 12.05
C GLY A 157 0.34 -5.86 12.27
N GLN A 158 1.37 -6.62 11.88
CA GLN A 158 2.76 -6.15 11.95
C GLN A 158 3.08 -5.20 10.79
N LEU A 159 2.61 -5.51 9.60
CA LEU A 159 2.79 -4.66 8.42
C LEU A 159 2.10 -3.30 8.60
N ALA A 160 0.93 -3.27 9.22
CA ALA A 160 0.18 -2.05 9.51
C ALA A 160 0.98 -1.05 10.36
N LYS A 161 1.79 -1.53 11.31
CA LYS A 161 2.66 -0.67 12.11
C LYS A 161 3.68 0.09 11.26
N GLN A 162 4.07 -0.47 10.11
CA GLN A 162 5.00 0.14 9.18
C GLN A 162 4.30 1.07 8.20
N LEU A 163 3.13 0.72 7.69
CA LEU A 163 2.52 1.36 6.53
C LEU A 163 1.34 2.29 6.86
N VAL A 164 0.57 2.04 7.92
CA VAL A 164 -0.57 2.89 8.28
C VAL A 164 -0.17 4.36 8.46
N PRO A 165 0.95 4.69 9.16
CA PRO A 165 1.39 6.08 9.30
C PRO A 165 1.83 6.75 7.98
N LEU A 166 1.94 5.98 6.90
CA LEU A 166 2.41 6.45 5.59
C LEU A 166 1.27 6.61 4.58
N GLN A 167 0.03 6.40 4.97
CA GLN A 167 -1.14 6.72 4.15
C GLN A 167 -1.30 8.23 3.99
N VAL A 168 -1.88 8.65 2.88
CA VAL A 168 -2.11 10.09 2.58
C VAL A 168 -2.94 10.79 3.66
N THR A 169 -3.88 10.08 4.25
CA THR A 169 -4.70 10.53 5.38
C THR A 169 -3.90 10.82 6.65
N HIS A 170 -2.68 10.27 6.75
CA HIS A 170 -1.75 10.45 7.88
C HIS A 170 -0.51 11.29 7.50
N GLY A 171 -0.53 11.95 6.34
CA GLY A 171 0.58 12.78 5.87
C GLY A 171 1.69 11.99 5.16
N GLY A 172 1.41 10.75 4.76
CA GLY A 172 2.27 9.95 3.90
C GLY A 172 1.93 10.10 2.42
N ASN A 173 2.32 9.12 1.61
CA ASN A 173 2.14 9.11 0.16
C ASN A 173 1.50 7.83 -0.39
N ILE A 174 0.99 6.93 0.46
CA ILE A 174 0.23 5.76 0.02
C ILE A 174 -1.19 6.20 -0.33
N LEU A 175 -1.55 6.16 -1.62
CA LEU A 175 -2.86 6.55 -2.13
C LEU A 175 -3.90 5.47 -1.96
N MET A 176 -3.55 4.23 -2.33
CA MET A 176 -4.50 3.12 -2.37
C MET A 176 -3.82 1.79 -2.12
N ILE A 177 -4.61 0.79 -1.75
CA ILE A 177 -4.14 -0.50 -1.26
C ILE A 177 -4.91 -1.62 -1.95
N GLN A 178 -4.18 -2.54 -2.58
CA GLN A 178 -4.75 -3.71 -3.20
C GLN A 178 -5.11 -4.78 -2.18
N ILE A 179 -6.28 -5.35 -2.37
CA ILE A 179 -6.76 -6.52 -1.64
C ILE A 179 -6.70 -7.73 -2.57
N GLU A 180 -5.99 -8.76 -2.16
CA GLU A 180 -5.73 -9.97 -2.94
C GLU A 180 -5.00 -9.69 -4.27
N ASN A 181 -4.75 -10.69 -5.07
CA ASN A 181 -4.22 -10.56 -6.41
C ASN A 181 -4.79 -11.66 -7.30
N GLU A 182 -5.49 -11.24 -8.34
CA GLU A 182 -6.12 -12.15 -9.32
C GLU A 182 -6.91 -13.27 -8.64
N TYR A 183 -7.70 -12.91 -7.64
CA TYR A 183 -8.47 -13.90 -6.87
C TYR A 183 -9.48 -14.62 -7.74
N GLY A 184 -10.01 -13.96 -8.75
CA GLY A 184 -10.95 -14.54 -9.70
C GLY A 184 -10.40 -15.69 -10.53
N SER A 185 -9.07 -15.82 -10.64
CA SER A 185 -8.41 -16.99 -11.25
C SER A 185 -8.36 -18.20 -10.32
N TYR A 186 -8.48 -17.96 -9.00
CA TYR A 186 -8.36 -18.97 -7.96
C TYR A 186 -9.71 -19.42 -7.42
N SER A 187 -10.64 -18.48 -7.14
CA SER A 187 -11.93 -18.73 -6.53
C SER A 187 -12.91 -17.59 -6.76
N ASP A 188 -14.15 -17.78 -6.32
CA ASP A 188 -15.23 -16.79 -6.31
C ASP A 188 -15.84 -16.56 -4.91
N ASP A 189 -15.13 -16.98 -3.84
CA ASP A 189 -15.61 -16.81 -2.46
C ASP A 189 -15.60 -15.33 -2.03
N LYS A 190 -16.72 -14.64 -2.28
CA LYS A 190 -16.92 -13.25 -1.91
C LYS A 190 -16.80 -13.02 -0.40
N SER A 191 -17.13 -14.02 0.41
CA SER A 191 -17.02 -13.91 1.87
C SER A 191 -15.57 -13.92 2.35
N TYR A 192 -14.66 -14.62 1.66
CA TYR A 192 -13.23 -14.51 1.89
C TYR A 192 -12.70 -13.13 1.48
N MET A 193 -13.14 -12.61 0.33
CA MET A 193 -12.76 -11.26 -0.10
C MET A 193 -13.23 -10.18 0.88
N ASP A 194 -14.45 -10.30 1.40
CA ASP A 194 -14.95 -9.38 2.43
C ASP A 194 -14.17 -9.50 3.75
N LEU A 195 -13.79 -10.72 4.14
CA LEU A 195 -12.94 -10.93 5.30
C LEU A 195 -11.57 -10.24 5.15
N ASN A 196 -10.96 -10.27 3.95
CA ASN A 196 -9.74 -9.52 3.68
C ASN A 196 -9.94 -8.03 3.92
N ARG A 197 -11.03 -7.43 3.41
CA ARG A 197 -11.39 -6.04 3.69
C ARG A 197 -11.38 -5.74 5.18
N GLN A 198 -12.11 -6.57 5.92
CA GLN A 198 -12.22 -6.40 7.38
C GLN A 198 -10.85 -6.49 8.06
N ILE A 199 -9.98 -7.41 7.63
CA ILE A 199 -8.62 -7.54 8.17
C ILE A 199 -7.83 -6.25 7.97
N PHE A 200 -7.84 -5.68 6.77
CA PHE A 200 -7.13 -4.43 6.49
C PHE A 200 -7.74 -3.24 7.24
N ARG A 201 -9.06 -3.08 7.23
CA ARG A 201 -9.74 -2.01 7.96
C ARG A 201 -9.48 -2.07 9.47
N ASN A 202 -9.57 -3.26 10.05
CA ASN A 202 -9.32 -3.48 11.48
C ASN A 202 -7.85 -3.25 11.86
N ALA A 203 -6.92 -3.39 10.91
CA ALA A 203 -5.50 -3.07 11.10
C ALA A 203 -5.19 -1.56 10.96
N GLY A 204 -6.16 -0.73 10.56
CA GLY A 204 -6.03 0.72 10.45
C GLY A 204 -5.78 1.25 9.04
N PHE A 205 -5.88 0.42 8.01
CA PHE A 205 -5.81 0.90 6.64
C PHE A 205 -7.14 1.57 6.25
N ASP A 206 -7.13 2.89 6.10
CA ASP A 206 -8.31 3.72 5.84
C ASP A 206 -8.41 4.24 4.39
N GLY A 207 -7.32 4.16 3.62
CA GLY A 207 -7.27 4.58 2.22
C GLY A 207 -8.19 3.80 1.28
N VAL A 208 -8.20 4.19 0.00
CA VAL A 208 -8.96 3.50 -1.04
C VAL A 208 -8.47 2.06 -1.19
N LEU A 209 -9.38 1.10 -1.12
CA LEU A 209 -9.10 -0.32 -1.37
C LEU A 209 -9.52 -0.69 -2.79
N PHE A 210 -8.76 -1.54 -3.46
CA PHE A 210 -9.06 -2.02 -4.80
C PHE A 210 -8.74 -3.50 -4.97
N THR A 211 -9.38 -4.14 -5.95
CA THR A 211 -9.05 -5.50 -6.43
C THR A 211 -8.41 -5.42 -7.81
N CYS A 212 -7.62 -6.41 -8.17
CA CYS A 212 -6.99 -6.48 -9.48
C CYS A 212 -7.05 -7.90 -10.02
N ASP A 213 -7.71 -8.07 -11.17
CA ASP A 213 -7.98 -9.36 -11.80
C ASP A 213 -7.73 -9.29 -13.30
N GLY A 214 -7.56 -10.43 -13.97
CA GLY A 214 -7.65 -10.52 -15.41
C GLY A 214 -9.08 -10.19 -15.89
N ALA A 215 -9.22 -9.76 -17.15
CA ALA A 215 -10.50 -9.32 -17.70
C ALA A 215 -11.64 -10.35 -17.61
N ASP A 216 -11.32 -11.62 -17.84
CA ASP A 216 -12.23 -12.77 -17.76
C ASP A 216 -12.50 -13.25 -16.32
N GLN A 217 -11.69 -12.80 -15.37
CA GLN A 217 -11.72 -13.21 -13.98
C GLN A 217 -12.38 -12.18 -13.06
N MET A 218 -12.54 -10.95 -13.54
CA MET A 218 -13.00 -9.81 -12.73
C MET A 218 -14.33 -10.10 -12.02
N THR A 219 -15.31 -10.71 -12.69
CA THR A 219 -16.61 -11.04 -12.08
C THR A 219 -16.47 -11.93 -10.85
N LYS A 220 -15.48 -12.81 -10.83
CA LYS A 220 -15.19 -13.70 -9.68
C LYS A 220 -14.37 -12.99 -8.61
N GLY A 221 -13.33 -12.23 -8.99
CA GLY A 221 -12.41 -11.56 -8.05
C GLY A 221 -12.96 -10.27 -7.46
N TYR A 222 -13.79 -9.53 -8.20
CA TYR A 222 -14.36 -8.26 -7.75
C TYR A 222 -15.30 -8.40 -6.55
N LEU A 223 -15.28 -7.41 -5.69
CA LEU A 223 -16.22 -7.28 -4.58
C LEU A 223 -16.86 -5.88 -4.61
N PRO A 224 -18.21 -5.76 -4.56
CA PRO A 224 -18.90 -4.48 -4.48
C PRO A 224 -18.35 -3.53 -3.41
N GLY A 225 -18.22 -2.26 -3.73
CA GLY A 225 -17.64 -1.24 -2.86
C GLY A 225 -16.10 -1.16 -2.89
N TYR A 226 -15.45 -1.87 -3.82
CA TYR A 226 -14.05 -1.69 -4.16
C TYR A 226 -13.88 -1.09 -5.54
N LEU A 227 -12.77 -0.39 -5.77
CA LEU A 227 -12.37 -0.04 -7.12
C LEU A 227 -11.87 -1.32 -7.83
N PRO A 228 -12.49 -1.75 -8.94
CA PRO A 228 -11.94 -2.83 -9.75
C PRO A 228 -10.78 -2.32 -10.61
N ALA A 229 -9.68 -3.06 -10.63
CA ALA A 229 -8.60 -2.87 -11.59
C ALA A 229 -8.45 -4.13 -12.47
N VAL A 230 -7.95 -3.94 -13.68
CA VAL A 230 -7.81 -5.00 -14.66
C VAL A 230 -6.36 -5.14 -15.08
N ASN A 231 -5.84 -6.36 -15.04
CA ASN A 231 -4.56 -6.72 -15.62
C ASN A 231 -4.67 -7.07 -17.11
N GLY A 232 -3.70 -6.65 -17.91
CA GLY A 232 -3.50 -7.14 -19.27
C GLY A 232 -4.51 -6.64 -20.30
N LEU A 233 -5.24 -5.56 -20.04
CA LEU A 233 -6.06 -4.90 -21.05
C LEU A 233 -5.33 -3.69 -21.64
N GLU A 234 -5.09 -3.72 -22.95
CA GLU A 234 -4.44 -2.64 -23.70
C GLU A 234 -5.45 -1.73 -24.42
N ASP A 235 -6.66 -2.22 -24.68
CA ASP A 235 -7.73 -1.46 -25.36
C ASP A 235 -8.57 -0.67 -24.35
N PRO A 236 -8.52 0.67 -24.36
CA PRO A 236 -9.32 1.52 -23.47
C PRO A 236 -10.83 1.31 -23.58
N ALA A 237 -11.33 0.96 -24.77
CA ALA A 237 -12.76 0.72 -24.98
C ALA A 237 -13.21 -0.57 -24.31
N ALA A 238 -12.39 -1.61 -24.37
CA ALA A 238 -12.62 -2.88 -23.66
C ALA A 238 -12.58 -2.68 -22.14
N VAL A 239 -11.60 -1.91 -21.61
CA VAL A 239 -11.51 -1.55 -20.19
C VAL A 239 -12.78 -0.84 -19.75
N LYS A 240 -13.20 0.21 -20.48
CA LYS A 240 -14.41 0.97 -20.17
C LYS A 240 -15.67 0.09 -20.18
N SER A 241 -15.81 -0.78 -21.17
CA SER A 241 -16.93 -1.71 -21.26
C SER A 241 -16.98 -2.67 -20.09
N LEU A 242 -15.83 -3.17 -19.65
CA LEU A 242 -15.74 -4.11 -18.54
C LEU A 242 -16.05 -3.42 -17.20
N ILE A 243 -15.48 -2.23 -16.97
CA ILE A 243 -15.74 -1.45 -15.74
C ILE A 243 -17.22 -1.08 -15.64
N ASN A 244 -17.84 -0.65 -16.72
CA ASN A 244 -19.28 -0.29 -16.73
C ASN A 244 -20.19 -1.47 -16.33
N LYS A 245 -19.77 -2.71 -16.54
CA LYS A 245 -20.53 -3.91 -16.10
C LYS A 245 -20.44 -4.14 -14.59
N HIS A 246 -19.46 -3.56 -13.93
CA HIS A 246 -19.17 -3.74 -12.51
C HIS A 246 -19.30 -2.44 -11.72
N HIS A 247 -19.89 -1.41 -12.32
CA HIS A 247 -20.13 -0.13 -11.67
C HIS A 247 -21.43 -0.24 -10.87
N ASP A 248 -21.30 -0.34 -9.57
CA ASP A 248 -22.43 -0.46 -8.64
C ASP A 248 -22.95 0.91 -8.17
N GLY A 249 -22.93 1.92 -9.02
CA GLY A 249 -23.46 3.26 -8.75
C GLY A 249 -22.50 4.18 -8.02
#